data_6e55848d66eb1b51f6c743fd82c3b859
#
_entry.id   6e55848d66eb1b51f6c743fd82c3b859
#
_cell.length_a   1.000
_cell.length_b   1.000
_cell.length_c   1.000
_cell.angle_alpha   90.00
_cell.angle_beta   90.00
_cell.angle_gamma   90.00
#
_symmetry.space_group_name_H-M   'P 1'
#
loop_
_entity.id
_entity.type
_entity.pdbx_description
1 polymer ?
#
loop_
_entity_poly.entity_id
_entity_poly.type
_entity_poly.pdbx_seq_one_letter_code
_entity_poly.pdbx_strand_id
1 'polypeptide(L)'
;PPFDGPNFPTIEIRDNITAQHRLLTEQFGVSNAAAVVGFSMGAQQAFQWAVSYPDFMKKTVGICGSAIEHPHGVVRLEGFKSAIMADAAYMDGFYTTPPTIGLEAAGTHWAAWGTSQEWFRLGLYQEMGLETPGDFIEWWQNFVKTWDANDLIALASTWQRNDIGKTPRFNGGSEAALSSIKSEVLYMPCETDQYFHIDALRWEAERIPNSNFVVIPSLWGHMAGGGSSEVDVNFINDRVMSFLNTPSQ
;
A
#
# COMPACT_ATOMS: atom_id res chain seq x y z
N PRO A 1 -11.63 -25.24 6.57
CA PRO A 1 -12.22 -24.88 5.28
C PRO A 1 -11.25 -25.20 4.16
N PRO A 2 -11.73 -25.48 2.93
CA PRO A 2 -10.85 -25.91 1.84
C PRO A 2 -9.91 -24.79 1.30
N PHE A 3 -10.08 -23.56 1.77
CA PHE A 3 -9.32 -22.39 1.32
C PHE A 3 -8.42 -21.79 2.41
N ASP A 4 -8.09 -22.55 3.45
CA ASP A 4 -7.17 -22.09 4.51
C ASP A 4 -5.70 -22.30 4.12
N GLY A 5 -4.83 -21.50 4.71
CA GLY A 5 -3.40 -21.61 4.60
C GLY A 5 -2.92 -21.59 3.14
N PRO A 6 -2.08 -22.56 2.73
CA PRO A 6 -1.51 -22.57 1.37
C PRO A 6 -2.55 -22.84 0.26
N ASN A 7 -3.77 -23.26 0.61
CA ASN A 7 -4.86 -23.45 -0.34
C ASN A 7 -5.70 -22.17 -0.56
N PHE A 8 -5.34 -21.06 0.08
CA PHE A 8 -6.02 -19.79 -0.14
C PHE A 8 -5.90 -19.36 -1.61
N PRO A 9 -7.00 -18.96 -2.26
CA PRO A 9 -6.97 -18.63 -3.67
C PRO A 9 -6.12 -17.38 -3.93
N THR A 10 -5.61 -17.28 -5.16
CA THR A 10 -4.97 -16.06 -5.62
C THR A 10 -5.99 -14.91 -5.67
N ILE A 11 -5.75 -13.86 -4.90
CA ILE A 11 -6.58 -12.67 -4.83
C ILE A 11 -5.84 -11.50 -5.47
N GLU A 12 -6.54 -10.69 -6.24
CA GLU A 12 -6.08 -9.41 -6.75
C GLU A 12 -6.76 -8.25 -6.02
N ILE A 13 -6.17 -7.07 -6.05
CA ILE A 13 -6.78 -5.86 -5.45
C ILE A 13 -8.17 -5.63 -6.03
N ARG A 14 -8.38 -5.89 -7.33
CA ARG A 14 -9.69 -5.78 -7.98
C ARG A 14 -10.76 -6.68 -7.35
N ASP A 15 -10.40 -7.85 -6.85
CA ASP A 15 -11.36 -8.75 -6.20
C ASP A 15 -11.85 -8.15 -4.88
N ASN A 16 -10.94 -7.55 -4.10
CA ASN A 16 -11.29 -6.80 -2.89
C ASN A 16 -12.22 -5.62 -3.21
N ILE A 17 -11.93 -4.88 -4.27
CA ILE A 17 -12.75 -3.74 -4.68
C ILE A 17 -14.14 -4.21 -5.13
N THR A 18 -14.22 -5.33 -5.83
CA THR A 18 -15.51 -5.92 -6.22
C THR A 18 -16.34 -6.31 -4.99
N ALA A 19 -15.70 -6.94 -4.00
CA ALA A 19 -16.37 -7.32 -2.74
C ALA A 19 -16.84 -6.09 -1.94
N GLN A 20 -15.98 -5.07 -1.82
CA GLN A 20 -16.31 -3.82 -1.15
C GLN A 20 -17.46 -3.07 -1.85
N HIS A 21 -17.42 -2.97 -3.19
CA HIS A 21 -18.49 -2.33 -3.96
C HIS A 21 -19.83 -3.05 -3.74
N ARG A 22 -19.85 -4.38 -3.80
CA ARG A 22 -21.06 -5.16 -3.55
C ARG A 22 -21.57 -4.97 -2.11
N LEU A 23 -20.66 -4.95 -1.12
CA LEU A 23 -21.03 -4.68 0.27
C LEU A 23 -21.72 -3.32 0.40
N LEU A 24 -21.13 -2.27 -0.16
CA LEU A 24 -21.68 -0.91 -0.10
C LEU A 24 -23.02 -0.80 -0.82
N THR A 25 -23.14 -1.36 -2.01
CA THR A 25 -24.35 -1.21 -2.84
C THR A 25 -25.46 -2.15 -2.44
N GLU A 26 -25.16 -3.45 -2.21
CA GLU A 26 -26.17 -4.48 -1.97
C GLU A 26 -26.63 -4.53 -0.50
N GLN A 27 -25.71 -4.28 0.47
CA GLN A 27 -26.04 -4.39 1.90
C GLN A 27 -26.36 -3.03 2.53
N PHE A 28 -25.65 -1.97 2.13
CA PHE A 28 -25.82 -0.64 2.74
C PHE A 28 -26.59 0.34 1.85
N GLY A 29 -26.93 -0.03 0.60
CA GLY A 29 -27.69 0.83 -0.30
C GLY A 29 -26.94 2.10 -0.73
N VAL A 30 -25.62 2.13 -0.58
CA VAL A 30 -24.79 3.28 -0.98
C VAL A 30 -24.63 3.30 -2.49
N SER A 31 -25.18 4.32 -3.14
CA SER A 31 -25.13 4.46 -4.61
C SER A 31 -23.91 5.22 -5.12
N ASN A 32 -23.29 6.03 -4.27
CA ASN A 32 -22.06 6.79 -4.57
C ASN A 32 -21.34 7.18 -3.30
N ALA A 33 -20.03 7.45 -3.42
CA ALA A 33 -19.19 7.96 -2.35
C ALA A 33 -18.70 9.37 -2.67
N ALA A 34 -18.54 10.21 -1.65
CA ALA A 34 -17.93 11.54 -1.80
C ALA A 34 -16.46 11.41 -2.22
N ALA A 35 -15.75 10.48 -1.59
CA ALA A 35 -14.35 10.19 -1.88
C ALA A 35 -14.00 8.74 -1.52
N VAL A 36 -12.92 8.24 -2.13
CA VAL A 36 -12.19 7.05 -1.69
C VAL A 36 -10.77 7.48 -1.31
N VAL A 37 -10.36 7.16 -0.09
CA VAL A 37 -9.06 7.57 0.47
C VAL A 37 -8.30 6.32 0.89
N GLY A 38 -7.03 6.22 0.53
CA GLY A 38 -6.20 5.08 0.90
C GLY A 38 -4.74 5.43 1.10
N PHE A 39 -4.12 4.70 2.04
CA PHE A 39 -2.68 4.72 2.30
C PHE A 39 -2.07 3.39 1.87
N SER A 40 -0.86 3.40 1.26
CA SER A 40 -0.11 2.21 0.89
C SER A 40 -0.92 1.28 -0.04
N MET A 41 -1.12 0.00 0.31
CA MET A 41 -2.08 -0.88 -0.41
C MET A 41 -3.50 -0.30 -0.46
N GLY A 42 -3.89 0.52 0.51
CA GLY A 42 -5.16 1.26 0.45
C GLY A 42 -5.19 2.29 -0.69
N ALA A 43 -4.05 2.91 -1.02
CA ALA A 43 -3.95 3.79 -2.20
C ALA A 43 -4.07 2.98 -3.50
N GLN A 44 -3.44 1.80 -3.57
CA GLN A 44 -3.64 0.86 -4.70
C GLN A 44 -5.12 0.50 -4.87
N GLN A 45 -5.82 0.26 -3.76
CA GLN A 45 -7.26 0.03 -3.76
C GLN A 45 -8.04 1.27 -4.22
N ALA A 46 -7.67 2.48 -3.79
CA ALA A 46 -8.32 3.71 -4.19
C ALA A 46 -8.21 3.95 -5.71
N PHE A 47 -7.04 3.72 -6.31
CA PHE A 47 -6.88 3.79 -7.76
C PHE A 47 -7.65 2.68 -8.48
N GLN A 48 -7.69 1.48 -7.94
CA GLN A 48 -8.50 0.40 -8.52
C GLN A 48 -10.00 0.71 -8.44
N TRP A 49 -10.48 1.35 -7.35
CA TRP A 49 -11.85 1.87 -7.25
C TRP A 49 -12.15 2.86 -8.38
N ALA A 50 -11.28 3.86 -8.58
CA ALA A 50 -11.45 4.90 -9.59
C ALA A 50 -11.50 4.31 -11.01
N VAL A 51 -10.76 3.22 -11.26
CA VAL A 51 -10.77 2.52 -12.53
C VAL A 51 -11.96 1.58 -12.67
N SER A 52 -12.27 0.76 -11.66
CA SER A 52 -13.35 -0.23 -11.75
C SER A 52 -14.74 0.40 -11.77
N TYR A 53 -14.95 1.46 -10.99
CA TYR A 53 -16.23 2.13 -10.77
C TYR A 53 -16.11 3.66 -10.92
N PRO A 54 -15.77 4.17 -12.12
CA PRO A 54 -15.37 5.56 -12.32
C PRO A 54 -16.45 6.60 -12.01
N ASP A 55 -17.71 6.19 -11.93
CA ASP A 55 -18.84 7.06 -11.62
C ASP A 55 -19.33 6.95 -10.18
N PHE A 56 -18.67 6.08 -9.37
CA PHE A 56 -19.07 5.82 -7.99
C PHE A 56 -18.55 6.87 -6.99
N MET A 57 -17.41 7.51 -7.29
CA MET A 57 -16.83 8.57 -6.44
C MET A 57 -16.44 9.79 -7.27
N LYS A 58 -16.49 10.97 -6.61
CA LYS A 58 -16.05 12.22 -7.21
C LYS A 58 -14.57 12.49 -6.97
N LYS A 59 -14.03 12.01 -5.87
CA LYS A 59 -12.65 12.26 -5.43
C LYS A 59 -11.95 10.97 -5.04
N THR A 60 -10.65 10.92 -5.33
CA THR A 60 -9.76 9.82 -4.96
C THR A 60 -8.52 10.40 -4.31
N VAL A 61 -8.10 9.85 -3.18
CA VAL A 61 -6.87 10.23 -2.49
C VAL A 61 -5.97 9.01 -2.36
N GLY A 62 -4.80 9.07 -2.95
CA GLY A 62 -3.75 8.05 -2.81
C GLY A 62 -2.56 8.59 -2.05
N ILE A 63 -2.27 8.02 -0.87
CA ILE A 63 -1.19 8.43 0.02
C ILE A 63 -0.14 7.33 0.04
N CYS A 64 1.12 7.65 -0.29
CA CYS A 64 2.27 6.72 -0.28
C CYS A 64 1.93 5.37 -0.91
N GLY A 65 1.40 5.35 -2.13
CA GLY A 65 1.04 4.13 -2.85
C GLY A 65 0.83 4.40 -4.34
N SER A 66 0.85 3.36 -5.16
CA SER A 66 0.85 3.43 -6.62
C SER A 66 -0.39 2.79 -7.24
N ALA A 67 -0.74 3.19 -8.44
CA ALA A 67 -1.75 2.51 -9.25
C ALA A 67 -1.22 1.18 -9.85
N ILE A 68 0.11 1.09 -10.00
CA ILE A 68 0.82 -0.05 -10.58
C ILE A 68 1.96 -0.44 -9.65
N GLU A 69 2.16 -1.73 -9.38
CA GLU A 69 3.37 -2.15 -8.68
C GLU A 69 4.57 -2.12 -9.63
N HIS A 70 5.54 -1.28 -9.31
CA HIS A 70 6.74 -1.12 -10.12
C HIS A 70 7.76 -2.23 -9.85
N PRO A 71 8.66 -2.54 -10.81
CA PRO A 71 9.57 -3.70 -10.74
C PRO A 71 10.40 -3.80 -9.46
N HIS A 72 10.85 -2.66 -8.89
CA HIS A 72 11.61 -2.65 -7.63
C HIS A 72 10.75 -3.19 -6.47
N GLY A 73 9.49 -2.79 -6.37
CA GLY A 73 8.57 -3.28 -5.35
C GLY A 73 8.31 -4.78 -5.47
N VAL A 74 8.19 -5.29 -6.71
CA VAL A 74 8.06 -6.74 -6.96
C VAL A 74 9.26 -7.50 -6.37
N VAL A 75 10.50 -7.03 -6.62
CA VAL A 75 11.73 -7.67 -6.10
C VAL A 75 11.81 -7.58 -4.57
N ARG A 76 11.48 -6.42 -3.99
CA ARG A 76 11.45 -6.20 -2.54
C ARG A 76 10.48 -7.15 -1.84
N LEU A 77 9.27 -7.28 -2.38
CA LEU A 77 8.24 -8.18 -1.84
C LEU A 77 8.62 -9.65 -1.99
N GLU A 78 9.34 -10.01 -3.06
CA GLU A 78 9.87 -11.37 -3.22
C GLU A 78 10.89 -11.69 -2.13
N GLY A 79 11.78 -10.73 -1.79
CA GLY A 79 12.73 -10.88 -0.69
C GLY A 79 12.03 -11.10 0.66
N PHE A 80 10.95 -10.37 0.93
CA PHE A 80 10.13 -10.53 2.13
C PHE A 80 9.49 -11.93 2.21
N LYS A 81 8.84 -12.39 1.15
CA LYS A 81 8.24 -13.72 1.10
C LYS A 81 9.28 -14.83 1.23
N SER A 82 10.41 -14.68 0.53
CA SER A 82 11.50 -15.65 0.58
C SER A 82 12.06 -15.80 1.98
N ALA A 83 12.15 -14.73 2.78
CA ALA A 83 12.58 -14.79 4.17
C ALA A 83 11.66 -15.68 5.02
N ILE A 84 10.35 -15.56 4.86
CA ILE A 84 9.37 -16.42 5.57
C ILE A 84 9.49 -17.87 5.10
N MET A 85 9.53 -18.08 3.78
CA MET A 85 9.53 -19.42 3.17
C MET A 85 10.84 -20.19 3.41
N ALA A 86 11.93 -19.51 3.75
CA ALA A 86 13.22 -20.14 4.08
C ALA A 86 13.26 -20.82 5.45
N ASP A 87 12.29 -20.54 6.32
CA ASP A 87 12.17 -21.23 7.61
C ASP A 87 11.73 -22.69 7.39
N ALA A 88 12.50 -23.62 7.94
CA ALA A 88 12.17 -25.06 7.87
C ALA A 88 10.79 -25.38 8.49
N ALA A 89 10.35 -24.59 9.47
CA ALA A 89 9.04 -24.74 10.10
C ALA A 89 7.88 -24.30 9.18
N TYR A 90 8.14 -23.54 8.09
CA TYR A 90 7.10 -23.08 7.16
C TYR A 90 6.43 -24.23 6.39
N MET A 91 7.18 -25.28 6.02
CA MET A 91 6.67 -26.52 5.40
C MET A 91 5.73 -26.25 4.21
N ASP A 92 6.13 -25.43 3.27
CA ASP A 92 5.32 -25.01 2.11
C ASP A 92 3.93 -24.45 2.48
N GLY A 93 3.81 -23.85 3.66
CA GLY A 93 2.57 -23.28 4.19
C GLY A 93 1.72 -24.25 5.02
N PHE A 94 2.13 -25.52 5.17
CA PHE A 94 1.42 -26.52 5.98
C PHE A 94 1.95 -26.62 7.42
N TYR A 95 2.46 -25.53 7.97
CA TYR A 95 2.98 -25.49 9.32
C TYR A 95 1.91 -25.72 10.39
N THR A 96 2.29 -26.37 11.48
CA THR A 96 1.45 -26.53 12.68
C THR A 96 1.93 -25.64 13.84
N THR A 97 3.14 -25.12 13.72
CA THR A 97 3.74 -24.13 14.62
C THR A 97 4.22 -22.97 13.76
N PRO A 98 3.97 -21.71 14.15
CA PRO A 98 4.36 -20.56 13.33
C PRO A 98 5.86 -20.59 12.98
N PRO A 99 6.25 -20.28 11.73
CA PRO A 99 7.64 -20.20 11.29
C PRO A 99 8.29 -18.91 11.83
N THR A 100 8.59 -18.91 13.12
CA THR A 100 9.01 -17.72 13.87
C THR A 100 10.33 -17.15 13.36
N ILE A 101 11.30 -18.01 12.98
CA ILE A 101 12.60 -17.57 12.43
C ILE A 101 12.39 -16.84 11.10
N GLY A 102 11.55 -17.38 10.24
CA GLY A 102 11.20 -16.76 8.96
C GLY A 102 10.44 -15.44 9.11
N LEU A 103 9.52 -15.36 10.06
CA LEU A 103 8.80 -14.12 10.39
C LEU A 103 9.75 -13.05 10.95
N GLU A 104 10.69 -13.41 11.83
CA GLU A 104 11.72 -12.49 12.32
C GLU A 104 12.66 -12.01 11.19
N ALA A 105 13.08 -12.92 10.32
CA ALA A 105 13.90 -12.57 9.16
C ALA A 105 13.16 -11.60 8.21
N ALA A 106 11.86 -11.82 7.98
CA ALA A 106 11.01 -10.93 7.20
C ALA A 106 10.86 -9.56 7.88
N GLY A 107 10.69 -9.50 9.21
CA GLY A 107 10.67 -8.25 9.97
C GLY A 107 11.97 -7.48 9.83
N THR A 108 13.12 -8.18 9.94
CA THR A 108 14.45 -7.58 9.73
C THR A 108 14.62 -7.04 8.31
N HIS A 109 14.19 -7.79 7.29
CA HIS A 109 14.17 -7.32 5.91
C HIS A 109 13.35 -6.03 5.77
N TRP A 110 12.18 -6.00 6.38
CA TRP A 110 11.24 -4.87 6.28
C TRP A 110 11.74 -3.60 6.96
N ALA A 111 12.48 -3.75 8.07
CA ALA A 111 13.01 -2.63 8.85
C ALA A 111 13.85 -1.65 8.01
N ALA A 112 14.57 -2.13 7.00
CA ALA A 112 15.42 -1.27 6.16
C ALA A 112 14.62 -0.46 5.11
N TRP A 113 13.33 -0.77 4.87
CA TRP A 113 12.56 -0.20 3.76
C TRP A 113 11.48 0.81 4.20
N GLY A 114 11.01 0.72 5.45
CA GLY A 114 9.89 1.53 5.94
C GLY A 114 10.20 3.01 6.09
N THR A 115 11.47 3.36 6.29
CA THR A 115 11.96 4.73 6.48
C THR A 115 13.12 5.02 5.53
N SER A 116 13.61 6.28 5.51
CA SER A 116 14.72 6.67 4.65
C SER A 116 16.09 6.37 5.27
N GLN A 117 17.14 6.34 4.45
CA GLN A 117 18.52 6.25 4.95
C GLN A 117 18.88 7.42 5.86
N GLU A 118 18.41 8.63 5.52
CA GLU A 118 18.64 9.84 6.30
C GLU A 118 17.94 9.79 7.67
N TRP A 119 16.77 9.17 7.76
CA TRP A 119 16.06 8.91 9.01
C TRP A 119 16.95 8.11 9.99
N PHE A 120 17.63 7.05 9.51
CA PHE A 120 18.59 6.29 10.32
C PHE A 120 19.81 7.12 10.70
N ARG A 121 20.39 7.86 9.75
CA ARG A 121 21.56 8.70 9.97
C ARG A 121 21.33 9.74 11.06
N LEU A 122 20.14 10.30 11.12
CA LEU A 122 19.75 11.29 12.13
C LEU A 122 19.25 10.69 13.44
N GLY A 123 19.11 9.38 13.53
CA GLY A 123 18.63 8.71 14.73
C GLY A 123 17.16 8.96 15.05
N LEU A 124 16.31 9.19 14.02
CA LEU A 124 14.88 9.53 14.22
C LEU A 124 14.06 8.38 14.82
N TYR A 125 14.61 7.17 14.92
CA TYR A 125 14.01 6.08 15.71
C TYR A 125 13.87 6.45 17.20
N GLN A 126 14.64 7.43 17.69
CA GLN A 126 14.50 7.93 19.06
C GLN A 126 13.16 8.65 19.29
N GLU A 127 12.57 9.23 18.26
CA GLU A 127 11.22 9.81 18.33
C GLU A 127 10.13 8.74 18.56
N MET A 128 10.43 7.48 18.24
CA MET A 128 9.58 6.33 18.54
C MET A 128 9.84 5.75 19.95
N GLY A 129 10.74 6.34 20.73
CA GLY A 129 11.18 5.83 22.04
C GLY A 129 12.16 4.67 21.94
N LEU A 130 12.83 4.48 20.81
CA LEU A 130 13.82 3.43 20.57
C LEU A 130 15.24 4.02 20.70
N GLU A 131 16.18 3.28 21.29
CA GLU A 131 17.52 3.82 21.57
C GLU A 131 18.52 3.50 20.45
N THR A 132 18.35 2.35 19.80
CA THR A 132 19.28 1.82 18.80
C THR A 132 18.57 1.35 17.53
N PRO A 133 19.28 1.21 16.39
CA PRO A 133 18.75 0.52 15.22
C PRO A 133 18.34 -0.93 15.51
N GLY A 134 18.96 -1.59 16.49
CA GLY A 134 18.60 -2.93 16.93
C GLY A 134 17.18 -2.98 17.52
N ASP A 135 16.80 -1.97 18.31
CA ASP A 135 15.46 -1.88 18.88
C ASP A 135 14.41 -1.68 17.76
N PHE A 136 14.76 -0.96 16.71
CA PHE A 136 13.88 -0.78 15.54
C PHE A 136 13.72 -2.08 14.74
N ILE A 137 14.77 -2.89 14.61
CA ILE A 137 14.68 -4.23 14.04
C ILE A 137 13.75 -5.10 14.88
N GLU A 138 13.93 -5.11 16.19
CA GLU A 138 13.09 -5.88 17.12
C GLU A 138 11.63 -5.43 17.06
N TRP A 139 11.37 -4.12 16.94
CA TRP A 139 10.02 -3.58 16.76
C TRP A 139 9.36 -4.15 15.50
N TRP A 140 10.06 -4.20 14.37
CA TRP A 140 9.56 -4.78 13.13
C TRP A 140 9.35 -6.29 13.22
N GLN A 141 10.29 -7.01 13.85
CA GLN A 141 10.16 -8.45 14.09
C GLN A 141 8.92 -8.76 14.92
N ASN A 142 8.72 -8.00 16.00
CA ASN A 142 7.54 -8.15 16.86
C ASN A 142 6.25 -7.85 16.12
N PHE A 143 6.23 -6.81 15.28
CA PHE A 143 5.08 -6.50 14.45
C PHE A 143 4.76 -7.62 13.46
N VAL A 144 5.74 -8.12 12.71
CA VAL A 144 5.54 -9.18 11.72
C VAL A 144 5.07 -10.49 12.37
N LYS A 145 5.59 -10.83 13.56
CA LYS A 145 5.17 -12.02 14.31
C LYS A 145 3.71 -12.01 14.79
N THR A 146 3.04 -10.87 14.77
CA THR A 146 1.59 -10.81 15.10
C THR A 146 0.70 -11.35 13.99
N TRP A 147 1.25 -11.61 12.82
CA TRP A 147 0.53 -12.04 11.63
C TRP A 147 0.76 -13.53 11.33
N ASP A 148 -0.20 -14.14 10.68
CA ASP A 148 -0.03 -15.47 10.09
C ASP A 148 0.88 -15.43 8.86
N ALA A 149 1.78 -16.38 8.72
CA ALA A 149 2.76 -16.41 7.64
C ALA A 149 2.13 -16.55 6.25
N ASN A 150 1.09 -17.38 6.12
CA ASN A 150 0.36 -17.54 4.85
C ASN A 150 -0.41 -16.27 4.48
N ASP A 151 -0.99 -15.57 5.46
CA ASP A 151 -1.67 -14.30 5.25
C ASP A 151 -0.69 -13.23 4.75
N LEU A 152 0.50 -13.13 5.34
CA LEU A 152 1.54 -12.21 4.88
C LEU A 152 1.99 -12.50 3.45
N ILE A 153 2.18 -13.78 3.11
CA ILE A 153 2.57 -14.21 1.76
C ILE A 153 1.44 -13.91 0.76
N ALA A 154 0.19 -14.14 1.13
CA ALA A 154 -0.97 -13.84 0.30
C ALA A 154 -1.10 -12.33 0.06
N LEU A 155 -0.96 -11.50 1.11
CA LEU A 155 -0.97 -10.04 1.02
C LEU A 155 0.18 -9.51 0.15
N ALA A 156 1.41 -9.95 0.39
CA ALA A 156 2.58 -9.57 -0.40
C ALA A 156 2.43 -9.96 -1.87
N SER A 157 1.87 -11.14 -2.12
CA SER A 157 1.61 -11.64 -3.48
C SER A 157 0.49 -10.86 -4.18
N THR A 158 -0.55 -10.46 -3.46
CA THR A 158 -1.60 -9.56 -3.96
C THR A 158 -1.04 -8.20 -4.32
N TRP A 159 -0.19 -7.64 -3.45
CA TRP A 159 0.51 -6.38 -3.70
C TRP A 159 1.40 -6.45 -4.95
N GLN A 160 2.24 -7.50 -5.09
CA GLN A 160 3.11 -7.69 -6.26
C GLN A 160 2.35 -7.71 -7.59
N ARG A 161 1.10 -8.16 -7.59
CA ARG A 161 0.27 -8.27 -8.80
C ARG A 161 -0.51 -7.00 -9.12
N ASN A 162 -0.44 -5.98 -8.25
CA ASN A 162 -1.20 -4.75 -8.45
C ASN A 162 -0.85 -4.07 -9.78
N ASP A 163 -1.87 -3.93 -10.63
CA ASP A 163 -1.82 -3.18 -11.86
C ASP A 163 -3.25 -2.91 -12.34
N ILE A 164 -3.66 -1.65 -12.26
CA ILE A 164 -5.00 -1.24 -12.70
C ILE A 164 -5.24 -1.50 -14.20
N GLY A 165 -4.16 -1.56 -15.01
CA GLY A 165 -4.21 -1.92 -16.43
C GLY A 165 -4.68 -3.34 -16.69
N LYS A 166 -4.56 -4.25 -15.72
CA LYS A 166 -5.09 -5.61 -15.77
C LYS A 166 -6.63 -5.68 -15.62
N THR A 167 -7.29 -4.54 -15.35
CA THR A 167 -8.76 -4.48 -15.41
C THR A 167 -9.20 -4.86 -16.83
N PRO A 168 -10.13 -5.82 -17.00
CA PRO A 168 -10.36 -6.51 -18.30
C PRO A 168 -10.53 -5.61 -19.51
N ARG A 169 -11.16 -4.44 -19.34
CA ARG A 169 -11.41 -3.49 -20.45
C ARG A 169 -10.14 -2.84 -21.00
N PHE A 170 -8.99 -2.92 -20.32
CA PHE A 170 -7.73 -2.27 -20.73
C PHE A 170 -6.71 -3.25 -21.28
N ASN A 171 -6.92 -4.57 -21.14
CA ASN A 171 -6.03 -5.63 -21.66
C ASN A 171 -4.55 -5.43 -21.27
N GLY A 172 -4.26 -4.98 -20.06
CA GLY A 172 -2.89 -4.69 -19.57
C GLY A 172 -2.38 -3.28 -19.93
N GLY A 173 -3.19 -2.43 -20.52
CA GLY A 173 -2.83 -1.06 -20.86
C GLY A 173 -2.91 -0.12 -19.66
N SER A 174 -1.86 -0.01 -18.84
CA SER A 174 -1.84 0.79 -17.62
C SER A 174 -2.03 2.29 -17.90
N GLU A 175 -1.45 2.83 -18.98
CA GLU A 175 -1.66 4.23 -19.39
C GLU A 175 -3.13 4.51 -19.74
N ALA A 176 -3.78 3.59 -20.46
CA ALA A 176 -5.18 3.73 -20.80
C ALA A 176 -6.08 3.67 -19.53
N ALA A 177 -5.68 2.84 -18.56
CA ALA A 177 -6.38 2.75 -17.28
C ALA A 177 -6.24 4.05 -16.47
N LEU A 178 -5.03 4.60 -16.34
CA LEU A 178 -4.78 5.89 -15.68
C LEU A 178 -5.57 7.02 -16.34
N SER A 179 -5.54 7.10 -17.67
CA SER A 179 -6.25 8.13 -18.44
C SER A 179 -7.78 8.01 -18.36
N SER A 180 -8.30 6.86 -17.94
CA SER A 180 -9.74 6.63 -17.79
C SER A 180 -10.31 7.10 -16.45
N ILE A 181 -9.46 7.50 -15.48
CA ILE A 181 -9.89 7.97 -14.16
C ILE A 181 -10.65 9.30 -14.33
N LYS A 182 -11.89 9.31 -13.87
CA LYS A 182 -12.78 10.48 -13.97
C LYS A 182 -12.77 11.34 -12.72
N SER A 183 -12.53 10.74 -11.55
CA SER A 183 -12.49 11.46 -10.28
C SER A 183 -11.35 12.48 -10.26
N GLU A 184 -11.53 13.55 -9.50
CA GLU A 184 -10.41 14.38 -9.09
C GLU A 184 -9.48 13.55 -8.20
N VAL A 185 -8.18 13.61 -8.43
CA VAL A 185 -7.20 12.81 -7.67
C VAL A 185 -6.28 13.72 -6.88
N LEU A 186 -6.16 13.49 -5.58
CA LEU A 186 -5.07 13.97 -4.76
C LEU A 186 -4.04 12.84 -4.60
N TYR A 187 -2.88 13.00 -5.22
CA TYR A 187 -1.81 12.01 -5.20
C TYR A 187 -0.68 12.50 -4.29
N MET A 188 -0.48 11.83 -3.16
CA MET A 188 0.44 12.27 -2.10
C MET A 188 1.57 11.25 -1.86
N PRO A 189 2.64 11.25 -2.66
CA PRO A 189 3.85 10.48 -2.35
C PRO A 189 4.65 11.13 -1.23
N CYS A 190 5.44 10.35 -0.48
CA CYS A 190 6.51 10.88 0.33
C CYS A 190 7.82 10.95 -0.48
N GLU A 191 8.58 12.05 -0.34
CA GLU A 191 9.80 12.29 -1.12
C GLU A 191 10.90 11.25 -0.89
N THR A 192 10.90 10.60 0.29
CA THR A 192 11.92 9.63 0.69
C THR A 192 11.39 8.20 0.78
N ASP A 193 10.17 7.95 0.28
CA ASP A 193 9.57 6.60 0.28
C ASP A 193 10.40 5.63 -0.56
N GLN A 194 10.84 4.54 0.06
CA GLN A 194 11.61 3.49 -0.59
C GLN A 194 10.73 2.36 -1.17
N TYR A 195 9.42 2.37 -0.86
CA TYR A 195 8.48 1.43 -1.45
C TYR A 195 7.99 1.92 -2.79
N PHE A 196 7.64 3.20 -2.86
CA PHE A 196 7.01 3.83 -4.01
C PHE A 196 7.81 5.07 -4.42
N HIS A 197 8.73 4.88 -5.37
CA HIS A 197 9.64 5.94 -5.79
C HIS A 197 8.88 7.11 -6.45
N ILE A 198 9.18 8.32 -6.01
CA ILE A 198 8.47 9.54 -6.40
C ILE A 198 8.36 9.76 -7.91
N ASP A 199 9.40 9.42 -8.69
CA ASP A 199 9.37 9.60 -10.15
C ASP A 199 8.43 8.61 -10.83
N ALA A 200 8.30 7.39 -10.29
CA ALA A 200 7.33 6.42 -10.77
C ALA A 200 5.90 6.90 -10.53
N LEU A 201 5.63 7.45 -9.34
CA LEU A 201 4.33 7.99 -9.00
C LEU A 201 4.01 9.29 -9.76
N ARG A 202 5.02 10.10 -10.07
CA ARG A 202 4.87 11.28 -10.93
C ARG A 202 4.48 10.87 -12.35
N TRP A 203 5.11 9.83 -12.88
CA TRP A 203 4.77 9.26 -14.18
C TRP A 203 3.30 8.81 -14.24
N GLU A 204 2.79 8.20 -13.18
CA GLU A 204 1.38 7.83 -13.07
C GLU A 204 0.46 9.07 -13.01
N ALA A 205 0.80 10.02 -12.14
CA ALA A 205 0.01 11.24 -11.92
C ALA A 205 -0.15 12.10 -13.19
N GLU A 206 0.91 12.19 -14.02
CA GLU A 206 0.89 12.92 -15.30
C GLU A 206 -0.08 12.31 -16.33
N ARG A 207 -0.48 11.06 -16.14
CA ARG A 207 -1.42 10.34 -17.02
C ARG A 207 -2.87 10.36 -16.52
N ILE A 208 -3.08 10.87 -15.31
CA ILE A 208 -4.42 11.02 -14.72
C ILE A 208 -4.93 12.42 -15.03
N PRO A 209 -6.06 12.60 -15.76
CA PRO A 209 -6.51 13.90 -16.26
C PRO A 209 -6.66 14.99 -15.20
N ASN A 210 -7.19 14.65 -14.02
CA ASN A 210 -7.50 15.60 -12.95
C ASN A 210 -6.64 15.28 -11.69
N SER A 211 -5.35 15.14 -11.86
CA SER A 211 -4.43 14.81 -10.77
C SER A 211 -3.79 16.07 -10.16
N ASN A 212 -3.85 16.16 -8.84
CA ASN A 212 -3.10 17.11 -8.02
C ASN A 212 -2.00 16.33 -7.28
N PHE A 213 -0.74 16.52 -7.68
CA PHE A 213 0.41 15.80 -7.13
C PHE A 213 1.07 16.63 -6.04
N VAL A 214 0.94 16.19 -4.79
CA VAL A 214 1.43 16.90 -3.60
C VAL A 214 2.41 16.01 -2.84
N VAL A 215 3.68 16.36 -2.88
CA VAL A 215 4.76 15.61 -2.20
C VAL A 215 4.72 15.88 -0.70
N ILE A 216 4.76 14.81 0.12
CA ILE A 216 4.96 14.89 1.56
C ILE A 216 6.46 15.07 1.81
N PRO A 217 6.91 16.25 2.34
CA PRO A 217 8.33 16.55 2.51
C PRO A 217 8.83 15.94 3.84
N SER A 218 9.03 14.64 3.87
CA SER A 218 9.34 13.91 5.09
C SER A 218 10.51 12.96 4.92
N LEU A 219 11.30 12.80 5.98
CA LEU A 219 12.34 11.78 6.09
C LEU A 219 11.82 10.41 6.57
N TRP A 220 10.57 10.35 7.00
CA TRP A 220 9.95 9.13 7.53
C TRP A 220 9.63 8.07 6.45
N GLY A 221 9.95 8.36 5.18
CA GLY A 221 9.76 7.41 4.08
C GLY A 221 8.30 6.98 3.96
N HIS A 222 8.07 5.69 3.85
CA HIS A 222 6.72 5.14 3.77
C HIS A 222 5.89 5.39 5.04
N MET A 223 6.55 5.40 6.21
CA MET A 223 5.89 5.61 7.50
C MET A 223 5.29 7.02 7.64
N ALA A 224 5.72 8.00 6.84
CA ALA A 224 5.13 9.34 6.80
C ALA A 224 3.62 9.30 6.52
N GLY A 225 3.17 8.45 5.60
CA GLY A 225 1.75 8.28 5.26
C GLY A 225 0.96 7.48 6.29
N GLY A 226 1.65 6.76 7.18
CA GLY A 226 1.06 5.87 8.20
C GLY A 226 0.76 6.52 9.54
N GLY A 227 1.05 7.82 9.73
CA GLY A 227 0.75 8.53 10.96
C GLY A 227 1.82 8.43 12.05
N SER A 228 3.06 8.06 11.70
CA SER A 228 4.17 7.90 12.66
C SER A 228 4.78 9.23 13.12
N SER A 229 4.57 10.32 12.37
CA SER A 229 5.06 11.66 12.67
C SER A 229 3.89 12.63 12.76
N GLU A 230 3.81 13.39 13.85
CA GLU A 230 2.74 14.40 14.03
C GLU A 230 2.83 15.51 12.97
N VAL A 231 4.03 15.88 12.54
CA VAL A 231 4.24 16.86 11.47
C VAL A 231 3.64 16.37 10.16
N ASP A 232 3.88 15.11 9.82
CA ASP A 232 3.36 14.51 8.59
C ASP A 232 1.84 14.33 8.65
N VAL A 233 1.31 13.92 9.80
CA VAL A 233 -0.15 13.82 10.04
C VAL A 233 -0.83 15.16 9.80
N ASN A 234 -0.29 16.25 10.36
CA ASN A 234 -0.85 17.58 10.18
C ASN A 234 -0.79 18.01 8.71
N PHE A 235 0.35 17.83 8.05
CA PHE A 235 0.51 18.14 6.63
C PHE A 235 -0.51 17.38 5.77
N ILE A 236 -0.63 16.06 5.96
CA ILE A 236 -1.55 15.20 5.19
C ILE A 236 -3.00 15.63 5.44
N ASN A 237 -3.39 15.82 6.71
CA ASN A 237 -4.73 16.22 7.06
C ASN A 237 -5.13 17.55 6.43
N ASP A 238 -4.26 18.56 6.48
CA ASP A 238 -4.53 19.87 5.89
C ASP A 238 -4.76 19.77 4.37
N ARG A 239 -3.95 18.97 3.67
CA ARG A 239 -4.09 18.76 2.22
C ARG A 239 -5.35 17.97 1.87
N VAL A 240 -5.61 16.90 2.59
CA VAL A 240 -6.81 16.06 2.37
C VAL A 240 -8.08 16.85 2.68
N MET A 241 -8.14 17.55 3.81
CA MET A 241 -9.30 18.35 4.17
C MET A 241 -9.55 19.49 3.15
N SER A 242 -8.49 20.21 2.76
CA SER A 242 -8.61 21.23 1.72
C SER A 242 -9.16 20.67 0.41
N PHE A 243 -8.62 19.52 -0.01
CA PHE A 243 -9.06 18.84 -1.24
C PHE A 243 -10.51 18.38 -1.16
N LEU A 244 -10.91 17.75 -0.06
CA LEU A 244 -12.28 17.24 0.10
C LEU A 244 -13.32 18.35 0.16
N ASN A 245 -13.00 19.51 0.73
CA ASN A 245 -13.89 20.66 0.88
C ASN A 245 -13.98 21.55 -0.39
N THR A 246 -13.06 21.40 -1.35
CA THR A 246 -13.15 22.11 -2.63
C THR A 246 -14.32 21.54 -3.42
N PRO A 247 -15.24 22.39 -3.96
CA PRO A 247 -16.30 21.90 -4.85
C PRO A 247 -15.73 21.16 -6.05
N SER A 248 -16.28 20.00 -6.39
CA SER A 248 -15.92 19.29 -7.63
C SER A 248 -16.37 20.09 -8.85
N GLN A 249 -15.51 20.15 -9.85
CA GLN A 249 -15.79 20.80 -11.13
C GLN A 249 -16.75 20.00 -11.98
#